data_cfdacc6d5921ab851c00d7d5cd85bff3
#
_entry.id   cfdacc6d5921ab851c00d7d5cd85bff3
#
_cell.length_a   1.000
_cell.length_b   1.000
_cell.length_c   1.000
_cell.angle_alpha   90.00
_cell.angle_beta   90.00
_cell.angle_gamma   90.00
#
_symmetry.space_group_name_H-M   'P 1'
#
loop_
_entity.id
_entity.type
_entity.pdbx_description
1 polymer ?
#
loop_
_entity_poly.entity_id
_entity_poly.type
_entity_poly.pdbx_seq_one_letter_code
_entity_poly.pdbx_strand_id
1 'polypeptide(L)'
;MPSPVIIGRILATEKAPTTIDNFAFWTNPSLILNPFDIVKVEHVNGSFSYGMIEDISHITDAASFLTNYISSDFGDVEVESPTLRVGMNYVQAKVVCNDKNIYIPLQSNSKVFLATAEEIEYALGLKDIRNPLVCGYLEMYEGTSGSEKVTLPVRLNSKFIIGPEGAHLNISGISGLAAKTSYAMFLMKAIQDTYIKNKSEDESVAFVMFNVKGRDLLTIDQPNDYDDEDDPAKEKAENEALYKKLGLSPEPFHNVHYYYPYSTEGSWNTYLTPEEVDDAIKTKKAKKYKYIYREDRNNLDLMFSNIDDSTQTLSLIHISEPTRH
;
A
#
# COMPACT_ATOMS: atom_id res chain seq x y z
N MET A 1 -3.51 -27.04 -18.26
CA MET A 1 -3.10 -26.46 -16.97
C MET A 1 -2.67 -27.60 -16.06
N PRO A 2 -1.59 -27.54 -15.34
CA PRO A 2 -1.23 -28.57 -14.35
C PRO A 2 -2.36 -28.66 -13.31
N SER A 3 -2.65 -29.87 -12.85
CA SER A 3 -3.66 -30.10 -11.81
C SER A 3 -3.27 -29.33 -10.56
N PRO A 4 -4.21 -28.65 -9.88
CA PRO A 4 -3.87 -27.91 -8.66
C PRO A 4 -3.29 -28.83 -7.60
N VAL A 5 -2.17 -28.43 -7.02
CA VAL A 5 -1.45 -29.23 -6.00
C VAL A 5 -2.23 -29.17 -4.70
N ILE A 6 -2.55 -30.33 -4.14
CA ILE A 6 -3.16 -30.42 -2.80
C ILE A 6 -2.09 -30.12 -1.77
N ILE A 7 -2.29 -29.08 -0.97
CA ILE A 7 -1.35 -28.64 0.08
C ILE A 7 -1.71 -29.19 1.48
N GLY A 8 -2.96 -29.61 1.67
CA GLY A 8 -3.42 -30.10 2.97
C GLY A 8 -4.86 -30.61 2.94
N ARG A 9 -5.35 -30.96 4.11
CA ARG A 9 -6.75 -31.39 4.30
C ARG A 9 -7.33 -30.80 5.57
N ILE A 10 -8.61 -30.47 5.52
CA ILE A 10 -9.35 -29.91 6.66
C ILE A 10 -9.33 -30.88 7.84
N LEU A 11 -9.06 -30.31 9.01
CA LEU A 11 -9.21 -30.96 10.31
C LEU A 11 -10.48 -30.45 10.99
N ALA A 12 -11.24 -31.40 11.50
CA ALA A 12 -12.35 -31.10 12.42
C ALA A 12 -12.40 -32.18 13.50
N THR A 13 -12.42 -31.77 14.74
CA THR A 13 -12.56 -32.65 15.91
C THR A 13 -13.65 -32.10 16.83
N GLU A 14 -14.11 -32.92 17.79
CA GLU A 14 -15.06 -32.45 18.78
C GLU A 14 -14.52 -31.26 19.60
N LYS A 15 -13.22 -31.23 19.89
CA LYS A 15 -12.58 -30.15 20.66
C LYS A 15 -12.19 -28.93 19.83
N ALA A 16 -12.01 -29.12 18.52
CA ALA A 16 -11.64 -28.07 17.56
C ALA A 16 -12.48 -28.24 16.29
N PRO A 17 -13.77 -27.89 16.34
CA PRO A 17 -14.66 -27.99 15.18
C PRO A 17 -14.35 -26.89 14.16
N THR A 18 -14.64 -27.16 12.88
CA THR A 18 -14.77 -26.11 11.89
C THR A 18 -16.03 -25.28 12.17
N THR A 19 -15.96 -23.99 11.89
CA THR A 19 -17.10 -23.06 12.02
C THR A 19 -17.37 -22.38 10.69
N ILE A 20 -18.34 -21.51 10.64
CA ILE A 20 -18.62 -20.68 9.45
C ILE A 20 -17.52 -19.63 9.22
N ASP A 21 -16.79 -19.25 10.28
CA ASP A 21 -15.77 -18.20 10.23
C ASP A 21 -14.35 -18.75 10.19
N ASN A 22 -14.11 -19.93 10.80
CA ASN A 22 -12.77 -20.46 11.01
C ASN A 22 -12.69 -21.95 10.70
N PHE A 23 -11.55 -22.35 10.18
CA PHE A 23 -11.19 -23.74 9.96
C PHE A 23 -9.71 -23.98 10.21
N ALA A 24 -9.36 -25.25 10.37
CA ALA A 24 -7.98 -25.66 10.42
C ALA A 24 -7.72 -26.80 9.42
N PHE A 25 -6.49 -26.90 8.96
CA PHE A 25 -6.06 -28.00 8.11
C PHE A 25 -4.65 -28.46 8.49
N TRP A 26 -4.33 -29.69 8.18
CA TRP A 26 -2.99 -30.20 8.33
C TRP A 26 -2.24 -30.15 7.00
N THR A 27 -0.94 -29.97 7.09
CA THR A 27 -0.04 -30.01 5.95
C THR A 27 1.27 -30.71 6.31
N ASN A 28 2.03 -31.12 5.30
CA ASN A 28 3.34 -31.72 5.49
C ASN A 28 4.28 -30.74 6.20
N PRO A 29 5.06 -31.19 7.20
CA PRO A 29 6.01 -30.33 7.92
C PRO A 29 7.02 -29.59 7.05
N SER A 30 7.38 -30.15 5.89
CA SER A 30 8.33 -29.54 4.96
C SER A 30 7.68 -28.52 3.99
N LEU A 31 6.36 -28.40 4.00
CA LEU A 31 5.66 -27.44 3.15
C LEU A 31 5.76 -26.04 3.74
N ILE A 32 6.30 -25.10 2.99
CA ILE A 32 6.39 -23.69 3.39
C ILE A 32 5.10 -22.99 3.00
N LEU A 33 4.44 -22.39 3.98
CA LEU A 33 3.28 -21.52 3.86
C LEU A 33 3.53 -20.25 4.67
N ASN A 34 2.89 -19.15 4.33
CA ASN A 34 3.04 -17.91 5.06
C ASN A 34 1.71 -17.46 5.69
N PRO A 35 1.73 -16.77 6.83
CA PRO A 35 0.57 -16.01 7.31
C PRO A 35 0.09 -15.05 6.22
N PHE A 36 -1.24 -14.85 6.17
CA PHE A 36 -1.97 -14.05 5.18
C PHE A 36 -2.06 -14.64 3.76
N ASP A 37 -1.41 -15.76 3.46
CA ASP A 37 -1.66 -16.47 2.21
C ASP A 37 -3.11 -16.93 2.11
N ILE A 38 -3.69 -16.85 0.90
CA ILE A 38 -5.07 -17.28 0.64
C ILE A 38 -5.07 -18.73 0.17
N VAL A 39 -5.84 -19.55 0.85
CA VAL A 39 -6.07 -20.94 0.48
C VAL A 39 -7.49 -21.15 -0.04
N LYS A 40 -7.63 -22.12 -0.93
CA LYS A 40 -8.88 -22.55 -1.56
C LYS A 40 -9.24 -23.94 -1.04
N VAL A 41 -10.48 -24.15 -0.63
CA VAL A 41 -10.97 -25.41 -0.05
C VAL A 41 -12.16 -25.93 -0.81
N GLU A 42 -12.14 -27.22 -1.16
CA GLU A 42 -13.33 -27.89 -1.71
C GLU A 42 -14.49 -27.85 -0.71
N HIS A 43 -15.66 -27.49 -1.17
CA HIS A 43 -16.86 -27.39 -0.34
C HIS A 43 -18.04 -28.09 -1.01
N VAL A 44 -19.16 -28.13 -0.30
CA VAL A 44 -20.37 -28.81 -0.78
C VAL A 44 -20.91 -28.22 -2.09
N ASN A 45 -21.67 -29.01 -2.84
CA ASN A 45 -22.28 -28.62 -4.09
C ASN A 45 -21.29 -28.15 -5.18
N GLY A 46 -20.04 -28.64 -5.12
CA GLY A 46 -18.99 -28.23 -6.06
C GLY A 46 -18.65 -26.74 -5.96
N SER A 47 -18.80 -26.16 -4.77
CA SER A 47 -18.33 -24.81 -4.48
C SER A 47 -16.92 -24.85 -3.88
N PHE A 48 -16.31 -23.66 -3.79
CA PHE A 48 -15.04 -23.45 -3.12
C PHE A 48 -15.18 -22.34 -2.07
N SER A 49 -14.61 -22.60 -0.90
CA SER A 49 -14.43 -21.57 0.11
C SER A 49 -12.97 -21.11 0.10
N TYR A 50 -12.77 -19.83 0.34
CA TYR A 50 -11.46 -19.22 0.43
C TYR A 50 -11.21 -18.80 1.87
N GLY A 51 -9.98 -19.05 2.33
CA GLY A 51 -9.57 -18.67 3.67
C GLY A 51 -8.19 -18.04 3.68
N MET A 52 -7.99 -17.15 4.63
CA MET A 52 -6.70 -16.51 4.88
C MET A 52 -6.02 -17.21 6.04
N ILE A 53 -4.75 -17.61 5.87
CA ILE A 53 -3.94 -18.23 6.93
C ILE A 53 -3.68 -17.19 8.03
N GLU A 54 -4.04 -17.55 9.27
CA GLU A 54 -3.81 -16.71 10.45
C GLU A 54 -2.61 -17.17 11.27
N ASP A 55 -2.45 -18.50 11.43
CA ASP A 55 -1.38 -19.08 12.25
C ASP A 55 -0.95 -20.45 11.74
N ILE A 56 0.30 -20.79 11.98
CA ILE A 56 0.89 -22.08 11.62
C ILE A 56 1.67 -22.61 12.82
N SER A 57 1.23 -23.77 13.33
CA SER A 57 1.83 -24.41 14.49
C SER A 57 2.33 -25.81 14.13
N HIS A 58 3.50 -26.19 14.62
CA HIS A 58 3.98 -27.54 14.48
C HIS A 58 3.51 -28.41 15.64
N ILE A 59 2.84 -29.51 15.34
CA ILE A 59 2.30 -30.46 16.33
C ILE A 59 2.98 -31.80 16.15
N THR A 60 3.42 -32.39 17.28
CA THR A 60 4.00 -33.73 17.33
C THR A 60 3.19 -34.63 18.25
N ASP A 61 3.48 -35.93 18.23
CA ASP A 61 2.91 -36.96 19.12
C ASP A 61 3.42 -36.89 20.57
N ALA A 62 4.30 -35.92 20.90
CA ALA A 62 4.84 -35.78 22.25
C ALA A 62 3.76 -35.28 23.23
N ALA A 63 3.53 -36.00 24.30
CA ALA A 63 2.54 -35.67 25.32
C ALA A 63 2.91 -34.41 26.15
N SER A 64 4.20 -34.09 26.26
CA SER A 64 4.71 -32.89 26.96
C SER A 64 6.09 -32.48 26.46
N PHE A 65 6.51 -31.26 26.79
CA PHE A 65 7.87 -30.79 26.52
C PHE A 65 8.93 -31.65 27.21
N LEU A 66 8.65 -32.14 28.42
CA LEU A 66 9.58 -33.03 29.17
C LEU A 66 9.73 -34.38 28.47
N THR A 67 8.65 -34.93 27.91
CA THR A 67 8.71 -36.18 27.13
C THR A 67 9.61 -36.01 25.90
N ASN A 68 9.52 -34.83 25.25
CA ASN A 68 10.37 -34.52 24.11
C ASN A 68 11.86 -34.41 24.51
N TYR A 69 12.14 -33.69 25.60
CA TYR A 69 13.46 -33.53 26.15
C TYR A 69 14.12 -34.89 26.51
N ILE A 70 13.40 -35.76 27.19
CA ILE A 70 13.89 -37.11 27.59
C ILE A 70 14.15 -37.96 26.35
N SER A 71 13.30 -37.91 25.34
CA SER A 71 13.51 -38.71 24.11
C SER A 71 14.60 -38.16 23.18
N SER A 72 15.10 -36.97 23.46
CA SER A 72 16.24 -36.34 22.78
C SER A 72 17.52 -36.45 23.61
N ASP A 73 17.75 -37.61 24.22
CA ASP A 73 18.94 -37.96 25.03
C ASP A 73 19.23 -36.88 26.11
N PHE A 74 18.18 -36.51 26.86
CA PHE A 74 18.23 -35.49 27.93
C PHE A 74 18.76 -34.13 27.48
N GLY A 75 18.47 -33.76 26.21
CA GLY A 75 18.77 -32.44 25.68
C GLY A 75 20.16 -32.26 25.15
N ASP A 76 20.86 -33.32 24.83
CA ASP A 76 22.07 -33.24 24.03
C ASP A 76 21.69 -32.81 22.60
N VAL A 77 22.02 -31.58 22.24
CA VAL A 77 21.63 -30.96 20.96
C VAL A 77 22.49 -31.44 19.78
N GLU A 78 23.62 -32.09 20.06
CA GLU A 78 24.54 -32.60 19.02
C GLU A 78 24.22 -34.05 18.60
N VAL A 79 23.45 -34.76 19.42
CA VAL A 79 23.03 -36.13 19.13
C VAL A 79 21.71 -36.12 18.35
N GLU A 80 21.74 -36.69 17.14
CA GLU A 80 20.52 -36.94 16.38
C GLU A 80 19.63 -37.92 17.14
N SER A 81 18.37 -37.53 17.37
CA SER A 81 17.41 -38.41 18.04
C SER A 81 17.22 -39.70 17.21
N PRO A 82 17.41 -40.90 17.81
CA PRO A 82 17.26 -42.16 17.09
C PRO A 82 15.82 -42.47 16.68
N THR A 83 14.87 -41.68 17.15
CA THR A 83 13.43 -41.81 16.84
C THR A 83 12.90 -40.51 16.22
N LEU A 84 12.58 -40.56 14.92
CA LEU A 84 11.82 -39.47 14.27
C LEU A 84 10.42 -39.49 14.85
N ARG A 85 10.02 -38.37 15.47
CA ARG A 85 8.65 -38.20 15.91
C ARG A 85 7.75 -37.83 14.72
N VAL A 86 6.57 -38.42 14.71
CA VAL A 86 5.54 -38.04 13.75
C VAL A 86 5.07 -36.63 14.08
N GLY A 87 5.14 -35.75 13.09
CA GLY A 87 4.70 -34.37 13.24
C GLY A 87 3.96 -33.88 11.99
N MET A 88 3.15 -32.87 12.18
CA MET A 88 2.48 -32.16 11.10
C MET A 88 2.44 -30.66 11.39
N ASN A 89 2.31 -29.85 10.38
CA ASN A 89 1.94 -28.45 10.56
C ASN A 89 0.41 -28.34 10.65
N TYR A 90 -0.05 -27.71 11.71
CA TYR A 90 -1.42 -27.36 11.97
C TYR A 90 -1.62 -25.89 11.58
N VAL A 91 -2.42 -25.65 10.55
CA VAL A 91 -2.64 -24.34 9.98
C VAL A 91 -4.05 -23.89 10.34
N GLN A 92 -4.15 -22.72 10.94
CA GLN A 92 -5.42 -22.06 11.23
C GLN A 92 -5.70 -21.00 10.17
N ALA A 93 -6.94 -20.97 9.69
CA ALA A 93 -7.36 -20.03 8.66
C ALA A 93 -8.76 -19.50 8.93
N LYS A 94 -8.96 -18.24 8.55
CA LYS A 94 -10.24 -17.56 8.63
C LYS A 94 -10.93 -17.59 7.27
N VAL A 95 -12.22 -17.95 7.26
CA VAL A 95 -13.04 -17.94 6.04
C VAL A 95 -13.19 -16.49 5.55
N VAL A 96 -12.84 -16.24 4.29
CA VAL A 96 -13.01 -14.92 3.65
C VAL A 96 -14.32 -14.89 2.85
N CYS A 97 -14.53 -15.89 1.98
CA CYS A 97 -15.75 -15.98 1.18
C CYS A 97 -15.97 -17.41 0.66
N ASN A 98 -17.12 -17.63 0.02
CA ASN A 98 -17.44 -18.82 -0.78
C ASN A 98 -17.97 -18.37 -2.14
N ASP A 99 -17.57 -19.06 -3.22
CA ASP A 99 -17.89 -18.69 -4.61
C ASP A 99 -19.39 -18.84 -4.97
N LYS A 100 -20.16 -19.58 -4.16
CA LYS A 100 -21.61 -19.75 -4.29
C LYS A 100 -22.40 -19.26 -3.09
N ASN A 101 -21.80 -18.45 -2.22
CA ASN A 101 -22.40 -17.91 -1.00
C ASN A 101 -22.96 -19.02 -0.05
N ILE A 102 -22.24 -20.12 0.08
CA ILE A 102 -22.57 -21.22 0.97
C ILE A 102 -21.79 -21.06 2.28
N TYR A 103 -22.47 -20.70 3.35
CA TYR A 103 -21.89 -20.39 4.66
C TYR A 103 -22.26 -21.47 5.70
N ILE A 104 -21.83 -22.71 5.43
CA ILE A 104 -21.84 -23.80 6.41
C ILE A 104 -20.39 -24.21 6.72
N PRO A 105 -20.12 -24.87 7.87
CA PRO A 105 -18.77 -25.31 8.21
C PRO A 105 -18.17 -26.24 7.16
N LEU A 106 -16.89 -26.09 6.88
CA LEU A 106 -16.15 -26.97 5.99
C LEU A 106 -16.09 -28.38 6.54
N GLN A 107 -16.25 -29.37 5.67
CA GLN A 107 -16.24 -30.78 6.07
C GLN A 107 -14.79 -31.26 6.31
N SER A 108 -14.64 -32.09 7.32
CA SER A 108 -13.36 -32.76 7.60
C SER A 108 -12.87 -33.52 6.38
N ASN A 109 -11.55 -33.53 6.18
CA ASN A 109 -10.86 -34.18 5.05
C ASN A 109 -11.07 -33.53 3.68
N SER A 110 -11.80 -32.41 3.54
CA SER A 110 -11.83 -31.63 2.32
C SER A 110 -10.41 -31.19 1.89
N LYS A 111 -10.16 -31.17 0.60
CA LYS A 111 -8.84 -30.80 0.06
C LYS A 111 -8.62 -29.30 0.12
N VAL A 112 -7.40 -28.94 0.44
CA VAL A 112 -6.93 -27.55 0.49
C VAL A 112 -5.88 -27.34 -0.59
N PHE A 113 -5.98 -26.22 -1.32
CA PHE A 113 -5.08 -25.80 -2.39
C PHE A 113 -4.64 -24.34 -2.16
N LEU A 114 -3.57 -23.93 -2.82
CA LEU A 114 -3.30 -22.50 -2.99
C LEU A 114 -4.29 -21.90 -3.99
N ALA A 115 -4.71 -20.65 -3.73
CA ALA A 115 -5.57 -19.93 -4.66
C ALA A 115 -4.75 -19.32 -5.81
N THR A 116 -5.33 -19.22 -7.00
CA THR A 116 -4.72 -18.49 -8.11
C THR A 116 -4.84 -16.98 -7.91
N ALA A 117 -4.06 -16.19 -8.65
CA ALA A 117 -4.13 -14.73 -8.60
C ALA A 117 -5.56 -14.19 -8.79
N GLU A 118 -6.30 -14.76 -9.75
CA GLU A 118 -7.70 -14.37 -10.01
C GLU A 118 -8.65 -14.74 -8.87
N GLU A 119 -8.39 -15.88 -8.23
CA GLU A 119 -9.16 -16.35 -7.06
C GLU A 119 -8.87 -15.50 -5.82
N ILE A 120 -7.63 -15.04 -5.66
CA ILE A 120 -7.25 -14.09 -4.59
C ILE A 120 -7.95 -12.74 -4.80
N GLU A 121 -7.93 -12.18 -6.02
CA GLU A 121 -8.67 -10.95 -6.34
C GLU A 121 -10.17 -11.09 -6.05
N TYR A 122 -10.75 -12.25 -6.39
CA TYR A 122 -12.14 -12.54 -6.08
C TYR A 122 -12.38 -12.63 -4.57
N ALA A 123 -11.59 -13.42 -3.86
CA ALA A 123 -11.73 -13.67 -2.43
C ALA A 123 -11.64 -12.38 -1.61
N LEU A 124 -10.75 -11.47 -1.99
CA LEU A 124 -10.52 -10.19 -1.32
C LEU A 124 -11.45 -9.07 -1.81
N GLY A 125 -12.34 -9.35 -2.77
CA GLY A 125 -13.26 -8.35 -3.31
C GLY A 125 -12.59 -7.23 -4.10
N LEU A 126 -11.41 -7.49 -4.68
CA LEU A 126 -10.62 -6.49 -5.42
C LEU A 126 -11.05 -6.37 -6.89
N LYS A 127 -11.87 -7.31 -7.40
CA LYS A 127 -12.21 -7.41 -8.82
C LYS A 127 -13.30 -6.43 -9.27
N ASP A 128 -14.30 -6.19 -8.44
CA ASP A 128 -15.53 -5.47 -8.83
C ASP A 128 -15.65 -4.08 -8.20
N ILE A 129 -14.53 -3.41 -8.00
CA ILE A 129 -14.50 -2.07 -7.43
C ILE A 129 -14.95 -1.04 -8.47
N ARG A 130 -15.97 -0.26 -8.14
CA ARG A 130 -16.44 0.86 -8.97
C ARG A 130 -15.41 1.98 -8.94
N ASN A 131 -15.15 2.62 -10.10
CA ASN A 131 -14.17 3.70 -10.24
C ASN A 131 -12.81 3.32 -9.60
N PRO A 132 -12.15 2.25 -10.05
CA PRO A 132 -10.99 1.71 -9.38
C PRO A 132 -9.79 2.65 -9.49
N LEU A 133 -9.23 3.01 -8.35
CA LEU A 133 -7.96 3.72 -8.23
C LEU A 133 -6.96 2.77 -7.55
N VAL A 134 -5.79 2.61 -8.13
CA VAL A 134 -4.71 1.83 -7.52
C VAL A 134 -4.15 2.59 -6.33
N CYS A 135 -4.23 1.99 -5.14
CA CYS A 135 -3.79 2.59 -3.89
C CYS A 135 -2.61 1.83 -3.24
N GLY A 136 -2.14 0.77 -3.87
CA GLY A 136 -1.06 -0.06 -3.40
C GLY A 136 -1.07 -1.42 -4.09
N TYR A 137 -0.34 -2.36 -3.52
CA TYR A 137 -0.34 -3.73 -3.99
C TYR A 137 -0.19 -4.72 -2.83
N LEU A 138 -0.62 -5.94 -3.06
CA LEU A 138 -0.41 -7.09 -2.18
C LEU A 138 0.62 -8.01 -2.81
N GLU A 139 1.49 -8.55 -1.98
CA GLU A 139 2.40 -9.64 -2.33
C GLU A 139 2.05 -10.86 -1.50
N MET A 140 1.89 -11.99 -2.16
CA MET A 140 1.58 -13.27 -1.54
C MET A 140 2.43 -14.37 -2.13
N TYR A 141 2.54 -15.48 -1.42
CA TYR A 141 3.26 -16.70 -1.81
C TYR A 141 4.76 -16.51 -2.02
N GLU A 142 5.37 -15.48 -1.44
CA GLU A 142 6.82 -15.34 -1.48
C GLU A 142 7.47 -16.48 -0.70
N GLY A 143 8.23 -17.33 -1.42
CA GLY A 143 8.82 -18.53 -0.84
C GLY A 143 7.85 -19.67 -0.52
N THR A 144 6.56 -19.53 -0.80
CA THR A 144 5.55 -20.56 -0.58
C THR A 144 5.80 -21.76 -1.49
N SER A 145 5.78 -22.98 -0.91
CA SER A 145 6.04 -24.21 -1.67
C SER A 145 5.00 -24.45 -2.76
N GLY A 146 5.48 -24.64 -3.99
CA GLY A 146 4.63 -24.99 -5.15
C GLY A 146 3.89 -23.80 -5.76
N SER A 147 4.26 -22.59 -5.42
CA SER A 147 3.74 -21.37 -6.06
C SER A 147 4.87 -20.40 -6.39
N GLU A 148 4.60 -19.50 -7.34
CA GLU A 148 5.39 -18.31 -7.58
C GLU A 148 4.79 -17.14 -6.79
N LYS A 149 5.62 -16.13 -6.50
CA LYS A 149 5.19 -14.88 -5.88
C LYS A 149 4.08 -14.21 -6.71
N VAL A 150 2.97 -13.93 -6.06
CA VAL A 150 1.82 -13.23 -6.65
C VAL A 150 1.83 -11.78 -6.17
N THR A 151 1.80 -10.84 -7.11
CA THR A 151 1.65 -9.40 -6.80
C THR A 151 0.36 -8.90 -7.44
N LEU A 152 -0.54 -8.34 -6.66
CA LEU A 152 -1.85 -7.87 -7.10
C LEU A 152 -2.07 -6.41 -6.72
N PRO A 153 -2.61 -5.57 -7.62
CA PRO A 153 -2.95 -4.20 -7.29
C PRO A 153 -4.12 -4.14 -6.31
N VAL A 154 -3.96 -3.38 -5.24
CA VAL A 154 -5.04 -3.00 -4.34
C VAL A 154 -5.72 -1.78 -4.90
N ARG A 155 -7.02 -1.90 -5.19
CA ARG A 155 -7.82 -0.81 -5.72
C ARG A 155 -8.86 -0.37 -4.71
N LEU A 156 -9.08 0.93 -4.62
CA LEU A 156 -10.19 1.51 -3.86
C LEU A 156 -11.06 2.35 -4.80
N ASN A 157 -12.28 2.61 -4.39
CA ASN A 157 -13.16 3.49 -5.16
C ASN A 157 -12.67 4.94 -5.06
N SER A 158 -12.24 5.52 -6.18
CA SER A 158 -11.67 6.87 -6.25
C SER A 158 -12.58 7.96 -5.67
N LYS A 159 -13.90 7.77 -5.71
CA LYS A 159 -14.87 8.72 -5.15
C LYS A 159 -14.73 8.92 -3.64
N PHE A 160 -14.18 7.96 -2.92
CA PHE A 160 -13.91 8.10 -1.48
C PHE A 160 -12.56 8.76 -1.19
N ILE A 161 -11.67 8.84 -2.18
CA ILE A 161 -10.31 9.38 -2.02
C ILE A 161 -10.20 10.78 -2.60
N ILE A 162 -10.73 10.99 -3.82
CA ILE A 162 -10.67 12.27 -4.53
C ILE A 162 -11.98 13.01 -4.34
N GLY A 163 -13.10 12.27 -4.28
CA GLY A 163 -14.48 12.74 -4.14
C GLY A 163 -14.96 13.58 -5.31
N PRO A 164 -16.25 13.93 -5.36
CA PRO A 164 -16.70 15.25 -5.75
C PRO A 164 -16.81 16.19 -4.56
N GLU A 165 -17.12 15.71 -3.36
CA GLU A 165 -17.28 16.51 -2.15
C GLU A 165 -16.82 15.76 -0.90
N GLY A 166 -16.12 16.44 0.01
CA GLY A 166 -15.81 15.97 1.34
C GLY A 166 -14.81 14.82 1.44
N ALA A 167 -14.12 14.48 0.36
CA ALA A 167 -13.04 13.49 0.44
C ALA A 167 -11.88 14.07 1.26
N HIS A 168 -11.44 13.29 2.25
CA HIS A 168 -10.32 13.64 3.10
C HIS A 168 -9.44 12.41 3.31
N LEU A 169 -8.15 12.55 2.99
CA LEU A 169 -7.15 11.51 3.18
C LEU A 169 -6.07 12.01 4.13
N ASN A 170 -5.87 11.29 5.22
CA ASN A 170 -4.77 11.53 6.14
C ASN A 170 -3.74 10.39 6.02
N ILE A 171 -2.49 10.75 5.73
CA ILE A 171 -1.36 9.82 5.67
C ILE A 171 -0.47 10.05 6.89
N SER A 172 -0.48 9.10 7.80
CA SER A 172 0.34 9.14 9.01
C SER A 172 1.36 7.98 9.02
N GLY A 173 2.50 8.22 9.63
CA GLY A 173 3.57 7.22 9.71
C GLY A 173 4.74 7.75 10.54
N ILE A 174 5.71 6.87 10.82
CA ILE A 174 6.92 7.20 11.57
C ILE A 174 7.72 8.26 10.80
N SER A 175 8.17 9.31 11.50
CA SER A 175 9.02 10.35 10.90
C SER A 175 10.44 9.82 10.64
N GLY A 176 11.04 10.24 9.52
CA GLY A 176 12.42 9.87 9.15
C GLY A 176 12.55 8.84 8.04
N LEU A 177 11.49 8.08 7.78
CA LEU A 177 11.44 7.14 6.65
C LEU A 177 10.60 7.75 5.52
N ALA A 178 10.97 8.58 4.70
CA ALA A 178 10.24 9.23 3.57
C ALA A 178 8.86 8.65 3.14
N ALA A 179 8.41 7.57 3.78
CA ALA A 179 7.25 6.74 3.48
C ALA A 179 5.94 7.53 3.29
N LYS A 180 5.73 8.61 4.07
CA LYS A 180 4.51 9.43 3.96
C LYS A 180 4.47 10.19 2.66
N THR A 181 5.55 10.87 2.32
CA THR A 181 5.67 11.66 1.09
C THR A 181 5.67 10.74 -0.13
N SER A 182 6.44 9.65 -0.09
CA SER A 182 6.49 8.66 -1.17
C SER A 182 5.13 8.05 -1.45
N TYR A 183 4.37 7.69 -0.40
CA TYR A 183 3.03 7.15 -0.58
C TYR A 183 2.04 8.20 -1.13
N ALA A 184 2.11 9.44 -0.67
CA ALA A 184 1.30 10.54 -1.22
C ALA A 184 1.61 10.76 -2.70
N MET A 185 2.89 10.73 -3.09
CA MET A 185 3.33 10.84 -4.48
C MET A 185 2.83 9.68 -5.32
N PHE A 186 2.93 8.45 -4.81
CA PHE A 186 2.38 7.27 -5.48
C PHE A 186 0.88 7.40 -5.76
N LEU A 187 0.08 7.81 -4.76
CA LEU A 187 -1.36 8.03 -4.95
C LEU A 187 -1.66 9.13 -5.97
N MET A 188 -0.98 10.27 -5.90
CA MET A 188 -1.15 11.36 -6.85
C MET A 188 -0.77 10.93 -8.27
N LYS A 189 0.30 10.14 -8.42
CA LYS A 189 0.69 9.57 -9.71
C LYS A 189 -0.37 8.61 -10.24
N ALA A 190 -0.91 7.72 -9.40
CA ALA A 190 -1.99 6.82 -9.76
C ALA A 190 -3.26 7.57 -10.21
N ILE A 191 -3.58 8.68 -9.54
CA ILE A 191 -4.68 9.58 -9.93
C ILE A 191 -4.39 10.20 -11.29
N GLN A 192 -3.21 10.81 -11.49
CA GLN A 192 -2.83 11.42 -12.76
C GLN A 192 -2.91 10.42 -13.92
N ASP A 193 -2.35 9.22 -13.75
CA ASP A 193 -2.37 8.17 -14.77
C ASP A 193 -3.80 7.72 -15.11
N THR A 194 -4.68 7.65 -14.09
CA THR A 194 -6.09 7.30 -14.28
C THR A 194 -6.81 8.35 -15.14
N TYR A 195 -6.60 9.63 -14.86
CA TYR A 195 -7.21 10.73 -15.64
C TYR A 195 -6.61 10.87 -17.03
N ILE A 196 -5.31 10.60 -17.21
CA ILE A 196 -4.66 10.59 -18.54
C ILE A 196 -5.22 9.45 -19.40
N LYS A 197 -5.45 8.26 -18.82
CA LYS A 197 -5.98 7.10 -19.54
C LYS A 197 -7.45 7.23 -19.89
N ASN A 198 -8.24 7.73 -18.96
CA ASN A 198 -9.70 7.81 -19.08
C ASN A 198 -10.16 9.15 -19.66
N LYS A 199 -9.38 9.80 -20.52
CA LYS A 199 -9.67 11.13 -21.10
C LYS A 199 -11.17 11.34 -21.35
N SER A 200 -11.89 11.75 -20.32
CA SER A 200 -13.22 12.32 -20.44
C SER A 200 -13.02 13.82 -20.67
N GLU A 201 -13.65 14.39 -21.66
CA GLU A 201 -13.57 15.84 -21.91
C GLU A 201 -14.17 16.66 -20.75
N ASP A 202 -14.98 16.02 -19.92
CA ASP A 202 -15.73 16.67 -18.84
C ASP A 202 -15.06 16.53 -17.46
N GLU A 203 -14.01 15.72 -17.30
CA GLU A 203 -13.37 15.48 -16.02
C GLU A 203 -11.86 15.75 -16.09
N SER A 204 -11.38 16.65 -15.24
CA SER A 204 -9.96 16.95 -15.06
C SER A 204 -9.60 17.03 -13.58
N VAL A 205 -8.34 16.78 -13.27
CA VAL A 205 -7.81 16.92 -11.91
C VAL A 205 -6.61 17.85 -11.93
N ALA A 206 -6.54 18.74 -10.95
CA ALA A 206 -5.37 19.56 -10.68
C ALA A 206 -4.91 19.32 -9.25
N PHE A 207 -3.59 19.19 -9.09
CA PHE A 207 -2.95 19.08 -7.78
C PHE A 207 -2.33 20.42 -7.40
N VAL A 208 -2.59 20.88 -6.19
CA VAL A 208 -1.89 22.00 -5.58
C VAL A 208 -1.08 21.45 -4.41
N MET A 209 0.23 21.49 -4.51
CA MET A 209 1.15 20.93 -3.53
C MET A 209 1.94 22.03 -2.83
N PHE A 210 1.88 22.06 -1.50
CA PHE A 210 2.67 22.97 -0.68
C PHE A 210 3.92 22.27 -0.17
N ASN A 211 5.07 22.65 -0.71
CA ASN A 211 6.35 22.13 -0.24
C ASN A 211 6.83 22.92 0.98
N VAL A 212 6.81 22.29 2.13
CA VAL A 212 7.22 22.90 3.42
C VAL A 212 8.63 22.51 3.80
N LYS A 213 9.14 21.37 3.29
CA LYS A 213 10.43 20.81 3.69
C LYS A 213 11.02 19.91 2.59
N GLY A 214 12.33 20.06 2.38
CA GLY A 214 13.10 19.18 1.50
C GLY A 214 12.93 19.46 0.01
N ARG A 215 13.52 18.59 -0.80
CA ARG A 215 13.52 18.68 -2.28
C ARG A 215 12.48 17.78 -2.94
N ASP A 216 11.86 16.88 -2.21
CA ASP A 216 11.06 15.77 -2.75
C ASP A 216 9.95 16.22 -3.73
N LEU A 217 9.29 17.35 -3.43
CA LEU A 217 8.25 17.90 -4.32
C LEU A 217 8.79 18.85 -5.39
N LEU A 218 10.08 19.15 -5.39
CA LEU A 218 10.69 20.11 -6.33
C LEU A 218 11.27 19.44 -7.59
N THR A 219 11.24 18.12 -7.65
CA THR A 219 11.81 17.31 -8.75
C THR A 219 10.85 16.24 -9.27
N ILE A 220 9.55 16.41 -9.02
CA ILE A 220 8.53 15.40 -9.38
C ILE A 220 8.32 15.25 -10.90
N ASP A 221 8.80 16.20 -11.68
CA ASP A 221 8.82 16.17 -13.15
C ASP A 221 10.09 15.53 -13.71
N GLN A 222 10.97 15.00 -12.86
CA GLN A 222 12.19 14.30 -13.23
C GLN A 222 12.06 12.80 -13.03
N PRO A 223 12.74 11.97 -13.80
CA PRO A 223 12.78 10.53 -13.59
C PRO A 223 13.42 10.20 -12.24
N ASN A 224 13.08 9.03 -11.70
CA ASN A 224 13.72 8.53 -10.48
C ASN A 224 15.22 8.37 -10.70
N ASP A 225 15.99 8.74 -9.69
CA ASP A 225 17.42 8.52 -9.60
C ASP A 225 17.69 7.20 -8.85
N TYR A 226 18.60 6.41 -9.39
CA TYR A 226 19.02 5.11 -8.85
C TYR A 226 20.54 5.06 -8.60
N ASP A 227 21.24 6.18 -8.67
CA ASP A 227 22.71 6.23 -8.62
C ASP A 227 23.27 5.74 -7.26
N ASP A 228 22.48 5.85 -6.20
CA ASP A 228 22.84 5.40 -4.86
C ASP A 228 22.53 3.90 -4.58
N GLU A 229 21.95 3.18 -5.56
CA GLU A 229 21.59 1.76 -5.41
C GLU A 229 22.77 0.85 -5.78
N ASP A 230 22.83 -0.33 -5.16
CA ASP A 230 23.89 -1.32 -5.41
C ASP A 230 23.90 -1.83 -6.87
N ASP A 231 22.73 -1.95 -7.48
CA ASP A 231 22.54 -2.32 -8.89
C ASP A 231 21.45 -1.44 -9.54
N PRO A 232 21.80 -0.23 -9.99
CA PRO A 232 20.85 0.74 -10.54
C PRO A 232 20.01 0.21 -11.70
N ALA A 233 20.59 -0.62 -12.55
CA ALA A 233 19.89 -1.15 -13.72
C ALA A 233 18.82 -2.18 -13.32
N LYS A 234 19.12 -3.00 -12.34
CA LYS A 234 18.19 -4.00 -11.81
C LYS A 234 17.03 -3.33 -11.07
N GLU A 235 17.32 -2.43 -10.14
CA GLU A 235 16.31 -1.67 -9.39
C GLU A 235 15.36 -0.90 -10.32
N LYS A 236 15.89 -0.23 -11.33
CA LYS A 236 15.08 0.44 -12.33
C LYS A 236 14.15 -0.53 -13.07
N ALA A 237 14.69 -1.66 -13.52
CA ALA A 237 13.91 -2.65 -14.26
C ALA A 237 12.80 -3.29 -13.39
N GLU A 238 13.08 -3.57 -12.11
CA GLU A 238 12.11 -4.11 -11.15
C GLU A 238 10.99 -3.10 -10.86
N ASN A 239 11.33 -1.83 -10.64
CA ASN A 239 10.36 -0.76 -10.43
C ASN A 239 9.48 -0.54 -11.67
N GLU A 240 10.06 -0.47 -12.87
CA GLU A 240 9.30 -0.34 -14.12
C GLU A 240 8.35 -1.52 -14.34
N ALA A 241 8.81 -2.75 -14.04
CA ALA A 241 7.98 -3.95 -14.13
C ALA A 241 6.83 -3.93 -13.13
N LEU A 242 7.07 -3.46 -11.89
CA LEU A 242 6.04 -3.31 -10.87
C LEU A 242 4.98 -2.29 -11.29
N TYR A 243 5.37 -1.09 -11.71
CA TYR A 243 4.43 -0.07 -12.19
C TYR A 243 3.58 -0.58 -13.36
N LYS A 244 4.19 -1.26 -14.32
CA LYS A 244 3.48 -1.90 -15.43
C LYS A 244 2.49 -2.95 -14.95
N LYS A 245 2.86 -3.78 -13.98
CA LYS A 245 1.98 -4.80 -13.37
C LYS A 245 0.79 -4.17 -12.65
N LEU A 246 1.00 -3.02 -12.00
CA LEU A 246 -0.06 -2.23 -11.38
C LEU A 246 -0.94 -1.48 -12.41
N GLY A 247 -0.55 -1.46 -13.66
CA GLY A 247 -1.20 -0.69 -14.71
C GLY A 247 -0.93 0.81 -14.64
N LEU A 248 0.15 1.22 -13.99
CA LEU A 248 0.62 2.61 -13.86
C LEU A 248 1.79 2.87 -14.82
N SER A 249 2.09 4.14 -15.06
CA SER A 249 3.26 4.58 -15.81
C SER A 249 4.44 4.83 -14.86
N PRO A 250 5.65 4.33 -15.16
CA PRO A 250 6.87 4.66 -14.41
C PRO A 250 7.40 6.06 -14.72
N GLU A 251 6.79 6.77 -15.67
CA GLU A 251 7.20 8.12 -16.07
C GLU A 251 6.95 9.15 -14.95
N PRO A 252 7.74 10.24 -14.88
CA PRO A 252 7.51 11.31 -13.93
C PRO A 252 6.15 11.99 -14.11
N PHE A 253 5.83 12.94 -13.25
CA PHE A 253 4.60 13.71 -13.35
C PHE A 253 4.61 14.59 -14.61
N HIS A 254 3.45 14.67 -15.27
CA HIS A 254 3.24 15.53 -16.43
C HIS A 254 2.63 16.88 -16.02
N ASN A 255 2.88 17.92 -16.83
CA ASN A 255 2.31 19.25 -16.66
C ASN A 255 2.56 19.87 -15.29
N VAL A 256 3.78 19.73 -14.78
CA VAL A 256 4.18 20.32 -13.50
C VAL A 256 4.60 21.77 -13.71
N HIS A 257 4.10 22.65 -12.83
CA HIS A 257 4.47 24.06 -12.77
C HIS A 257 4.88 24.42 -11.34
N TYR A 258 6.05 25.02 -11.19
CA TYR A 258 6.55 25.45 -9.88
C TYR A 258 6.29 26.94 -9.66
N TYR A 259 5.98 27.28 -8.40
CA TYR A 259 5.80 28.66 -7.96
C TYR A 259 6.74 28.94 -6.79
N TYR A 260 7.70 29.84 -7.00
CA TYR A 260 8.67 30.22 -5.99
C TYR A 260 8.35 31.58 -5.40
N PRO A 261 8.51 31.78 -4.08
CA PRO A 261 8.34 33.10 -3.47
C PRO A 261 9.37 34.06 -4.04
N TYR A 262 8.95 35.31 -4.24
CA TYR A 262 9.86 36.36 -4.68
C TYR A 262 10.84 36.74 -3.56
N SER A 263 12.12 36.88 -3.89
CA SER A 263 13.15 37.40 -3.00
C SER A 263 13.94 38.50 -3.69
N THR A 264 14.27 39.56 -2.97
CA THR A 264 15.13 40.67 -3.43
C THR A 264 16.61 40.41 -3.12
N GLU A 265 16.91 39.52 -2.19
CA GLU A 265 18.24 39.35 -1.60
C GLU A 265 19.03 38.17 -2.17
N GLY A 266 18.60 37.59 -3.29
CA GLY A 266 19.30 36.48 -3.94
C GLY A 266 19.27 35.14 -3.19
N SER A 267 18.76 35.10 -1.97
CA SER A 267 18.52 33.86 -1.25
C SER A 267 17.05 33.45 -1.46
N TRP A 268 16.88 32.42 -2.21
CA TRP A 268 15.56 31.83 -2.42
C TRP A 268 15.15 31.07 -1.14
N ASN A 269 13.95 31.27 -0.65
CA ASN A 269 13.40 30.44 0.43
C ASN A 269 12.93 29.10 -0.17
N THR A 270 13.86 28.37 -0.73
CA THR A 270 13.67 27.04 -1.34
C THR A 270 14.95 26.22 -1.15
N TYR A 271 14.81 24.92 -1.28
CA TYR A 271 15.93 23.95 -1.22
C TYR A 271 16.71 23.82 -2.54
N LEU A 272 16.31 24.57 -3.58
CA LEU A 272 17.02 24.62 -4.87
C LEU A 272 18.11 25.69 -4.84
N THR A 273 19.12 25.50 -5.67
CA THR A 273 20.16 26.51 -5.88
C THR A 273 19.61 27.68 -6.72
N PRO A 274 20.23 28.88 -6.65
CA PRO A 274 19.82 30.01 -7.48
C PRO A 274 19.84 29.69 -8.98
N GLU A 275 20.83 28.90 -9.42
CA GLU A 275 20.99 28.46 -10.81
C GLU A 275 19.82 27.57 -11.25
N GLU A 276 19.43 26.59 -10.43
CA GLU A 276 18.26 25.72 -10.70
C GLU A 276 16.96 26.53 -10.82
N VAL A 277 16.76 27.50 -9.90
CA VAL A 277 15.58 28.37 -9.94
C VAL A 277 15.56 29.23 -11.18
N ASP A 278 16.69 29.86 -11.55
CA ASP A 278 16.78 30.71 -12.72
C ASP A 278 16.60 29.92 -14.03
N ASP A 279 17.10 28.71 -14.10
CA ASP A 279 16.91 27.82 -15.25
C ASP A 279 15.43 27.39 -15.39
N ALA A 280 14.79 27.00 -14.28
CA ALA A 280 13.38 26.67 -14.28
C ALA A 280 12.49 27.84 -14.72
N ILE A 281 12.86 29.08 -14.37
CA ILE A 281 12.15 30.28 -14.82
C ILE A 281 12.39 30.56 -16.31
N LYS A 282 13.65 30.46 -16.78
CA LYS A 282 14.00 30.65 -18.20
C LYS A 282 13.28 29.65 -19.11
N THR A 283 13.18 28.41 -18.66
CA THR A 283 12.48 27.33 -19.37
C THR A 283 10.95 27.37 -19.20
N LYS A 284 10.42 28.36 -18.48
CA LYS A 284 8.99 28.53 -18.18
C LYS A 284 8.36 27.38 -17.38
N LYS A 285 9.15 26.55 -16.74
CA LYS A 285 8.70 25.52 -15.80
C LYS A 285 8.30 26.12 -14.44
N ALA A 286 8.87 27.28 -14.10
CA ALA A 286 8.61 27.96 -12.85
C ALA A 286 8.21 29.41 -13.03
N LYS A 287 7.48 29.94 -12.05
CA LYS A 287 7.12 31.34 -11.91
C LYS A 287 7.46 31.84 -10.51
N LYS A 288 7.78 33.12 -10.38
CA LYS A 288 7.92 33.81 -9.10
C LYS A 288 6.58 34.45 -8.73
N TYR A 289 6.18 34.32 -7.47
CA TYR A 289 5.01 35.01 -6.95
C TYR A 289 5.38 35.93 -5.80
N LYS A 290 4.65 37.01 -5.66
CA LYS A 290 4.70 37.93 -4.53
C LYS A 290 3.33 38.53 -4.30
N TYR A 291 3.06 38.93 -3.09
CA TYR A 291 1.91 39.72 -2.77
C TYR A 291 2.22 41.21 -2.97
N ILE A 292 1.34 41.92 -3.64
CA ILE A 292 1.46 43.37 -3.92
C ILE A 292 0.26 44.04 -3.29
N TYR A 293 0.46 44.85 -2.25
CA TYR A 293 -0.62 45.47 -1.49
C TYR A 293 -1.68 46.15 -2.40
N ARG A 294 -1.26 46.86 -3.44
CA ARG A 294 -2.19 47.54 -4.38
C ARG A 294 -3.13 46.58 -5.11
N GLU A 295 -2.65 45.38 -5.40
CA GLU A 295 -3.38 44.35 -6.18
C GLU A 295 -4.16 43.42 -5.26
N ASP A 296 -3.57 43.08 -4.13
CA ASP A 296 -4.06 42.01 -3.22
C ASP A 296 -4.81 42.57 -1.99
N ARG A 297 -4.98 43.86 -1.87
CA ARG A 297 -5.61 44.50 -0.69
C ARG A 297 -6.99 43.94 -0.33
N ASN A 298 -7.73 43.44 -1.31
CA ASN A 298 -9.06 42.87 -1.09
C ASN A 298 -8.97 41.44 -0.48
N ASN A 299 -7.78 40.85 -0.43
CA ASN A 299 -7.54 39.52 0.09
C ASN A 299 -6.83 39.55 1.45
N LEU A 300 -6.65 40.72 2.04
CA LEU A 300 -5.93 40.89 3.33
C LEU A 300 -6.61 40.09 4.44
N ASP A 301 -7.92 40.03 4.47
CA ASP A 301 -8.65 39.25 5.48
C ASP A 301 -8.33 37.75 5.38
N LEU A 302 -8.11 37.21 4.17
CA LEU A 302 -7.70 35.84 3.96
C LEU A 302 -6.25 35.60 4.39
N MET A 303 -5.37 36.56 4.10
CA MET A 303 -3.94 36.48 4.44
C MET A 303 -3.71 36.46 5.95
N PHE A 304 -4.58 37.13 6.72
CA PHE A 304 -4.47 37.29 8.16
C PHE A 304 -5.56 36.57 8.97
N SER A 305 -6.37 35.74 8.32
CA SER A 305 -7.53 35.05 8.95
C SER A 305 -7.17 34.16 10.14
N ASN A 306 -5.93 33.68 10.22
CA ASN A 306 -5.46 32.79 11.29
C ASN A 306 -4.58 33.50 12.34
N ILE A 307 -4.51 34.83 12.30
CA ILE A 307 -3.75 35.59 13.30
C ILE A 307 -4.71 35.98 14.41
N ASP A 308 -4.69 35.21 15.48
CA ASP A 308 -5.52 35.41 16.68
C ASP A 308 -4.83 36.38 17.66
N ASP A 309 -4.53 37.59 17.17
CA ASP A 309 -3.93 38.66 18.00
C ASP A 309 -4.80 39.92 17.94
N SER A 310 -5.43 40.23 19.06
CA SER A 310 -6.29 41.39 19.22
C SER A 310 -5.60 42.75 18.94
N THR A 311 -4.27 42.80 19.11
CA THR A 311 -3.44 43.97 18.78
C THR A 311 -3.17 44.10 17.30
N GLN A 312 -3.12 43.05 16.54
CA GLN A 312 -2.90 43.07 15.09
C GLN A 312 -4.15 43.47 14.31
N THR A 313 -5.33 43.22 14.83
CA THR A 313 -6.60 43.68 14.23
C THR A 313 -6.60 45.22 14.08
N LEU A 314 -6.10 45.94 15.07
CA LEU A 314 -5.92 47.39 15.00
C LEU A 314 -4.87 47.83 13.96
N SER A 315 -3.81 47.09 13.80
CA SER A 315 -2.76 47.35 12.79
C SER A 315 -3.30 47.15 11.36
N LEU A 316 -4.15 46.16 11.13
CA LEU A 316 -4.80 45.91 9.83
C LEU A 316 -5.78 47.04 9.48
N ILE A 317 -6.54 47.55 10.43
CA ILE A 317 -7.43 48.71 10.22
C ILE A 317 -6.60 49.95 9.84
N HIS A 318 -5.46 50.20 10.50
CA HIS A 318 -4.57 51.30 10.16
C HIS A 318 -3.87 51.17 8.80
N ILE A 319 -3.63 49.94 8.33
CA ILE A 319 -3.09 49.70 6.99
C ILE A 319 -4.17 49.84 5.91
N SER A 320 -5.40 49.45 6.19
CA SER A 320 -6.51 49.51 5.23
C SER A 320 -7.13 50.89 5.12
N GLU A 321 -7.08 51.71 6.18
CA GLU A 321 -7.58 53.09 6.20
C GLU A 321 -6.43 54.05 6.53
N PRO A 322 -5.59 54.45 5.57
CA PRO A 322 -4.61 55.49 5.80
C PRO A 322 -5.36 56.79 6.14
N THR A 323 -5.22 57.25 7.38
CA THR A 323 -5.72 58.54 7.85
C THR A 323 -5.33 59.62 6.83
N ARG A 324 -6.32 60.22 6.18
CA ARG A 324 -6.13 61.44 5.43
C ARG A 324 -5.75 62.56 6.42
N HIS A 325 -4.49 62.94 6.41
CA HIS A 325 -4.02 64.25 6.90
C HIS A 325 -3.87 65.19 5.72
#